data_920d0f428f4acf7c5f14d9eb3fa8bf8e
#
_entry.id   920d0f428f4acf7c5f14d9eb3fa8bf8e
#
_cell.length_a   1.000
_cell.length_b   1.000
_cell.length_c   1.000
_cell.angle_alpha   90.00
_cell.angle_beta   90.00
_cell.angle_gamma   90.00
#
_symmetry.space_group_name_H-M   'P 1'
#
loop_
_entity.id
_entity.type
_entity.pdbx_description
1 polymer ?
#
loop_
_entity_poly.entity_id
_entity_poly.type
_entity_poly.pdbx_seq_one_letter_code
_entity_poly.pdbx_strand_id
1 'polypeptide(L)'
;MDAHKPLTIGLFGFGVVGEGLYKVLQQTPSLKATIKKVCIKNPGKQRPAPAALFTTDRYELLNDPDINVIVEVINESEAAFEIVSTALKNGNNVVSASKKMIAEHLPELLELQRQTEHSLLYEAAACASIPVIRNLEEYYDNDLLHSIKAIVNGSTNYILTKMFADKLDFQQALLQAQQLGFAESDPTLDVNGFDAVNKWTFLLTHAYGIVAHPGNIVFNGIQNIGQFDATAAAEKHYDIKLVAQAKKLNNGKV
;
A
#
# COMPACT_ATOMS: atom_id res chain seq x y z
N MET A 1 13.89 9.15 30.03
CA MET A 1 13.22 9.38 28.73
C MET A 1 14.33 9.42 27.71
N ASP A 2 14.54 8.35 26.97
CA ASP A 2 15.51 8.35 25.89
C ASP A 2 15.02 9.34 24.81
N ALA A 3 15.86 10.35 24.55
CA ALA A 3 15.59 11.29 23.49
C ALA A 3 15.59 10.49 22.18
N HIS A 4 14.41 10.32 21.56
CA HIS A 4 14.29 9.62 20.28
C HIS A 4 15.34 10.19 19.31
N LYS A 5 16.18 9.30 18.77
CA LYS A 5 17.18 9.66 17.76
C LYS A 5 16.45 10.34 16.58
N PRO A 6 16.92 11.49 16.08
CA PRO A 6 16.30 12.12 14.91
C PRO A 6 16.24 11.15 13.74
N LEU A 7 15.15 11.20 12.97
CA LEU A 7 15.02 10.40 11.76
C LEU A 7 15.66 11.14 10.58
N THR A 8 16.72 10.55 10.04
CA THR A 8 17.37 11.01 8.81
C THR A 8 16.95 10.09 7.68
N ILE A 9 16.17 10.64 6.75
CA ILE A 9 15.45 9.86 5.74
C ILE A 9 16.15 9.94 4.39
N GLY A 10 16.38 8.76 3.78
CA GLY A 10 16.60 8.60 2.35
C GLY A 10 15.28 8.21 1.67
N LEU A 11 14.82 9.03 0.72
CA LEU A 11 13.53 8.83 0.07
C LEU A 11 13.69 8.32 -1.37
N PHE A 12 13.09 7.19 -1.69
CA PHE A 12 13.01 6.65 -3.04
C PHE A 12 11.63 6.93 -3.65
N GLY A 13 11.62 7.79 -4.66
CA GLY A 13 10.40 8.24 -5.33
C GLY A 13 9.91 9.62 -4.83
N PHE A 14 9.54 10.49 -5.78
CA PHE A 14 8.99 11.81 -5.51
C PHE A 14 7.77 12.08 -6.41
N GLY A 15 6.84 11.13 -6.39
CA GLY A 15 5.50 11.24 -6.93
C GLY A 15 4.54 11.82 -5.89
N VAL A 16 3.24 11.55 -6.02
CA VAL A 16 2.20 12.09 -5.11
C VAL A 16 2.52 11.77 -3.64
N VAL A 17 2.88 10.52 -3.34
CA VAL A 17 3.16 10.08 -1.95
C VAL A 17 4.45 10.70 -1.42
N GLY A 18 5.56 10.63 -2.18
CA GLY A 18 6.86 11.18 -1.75
C GLY A 18 6.85 12.70 -1.60
N GLU A 19 6.20 13.43 -2.51
CA GLU A 19 5.98 14.87 -2.39
C GLU A 19 5.09 15.21 -1.19
N GLY A 20 4.04 14.39 -0.96
CA GLY A 20 3.17 14.53 0.20
C GLY A 20 3.93 14.40 1.52
N LEU A 21 4.78 13.37 1.65
CA LEU A 21 5.65 13.18 2.81
C LEU A 21 6.58 14.39 3.02
N TYR A 22 7.23 14.86 1.95
CA TYR A 22 8.10 16.05 2.02
C TYR A 22 7.35 17.26 2.58
N LYS A 23 6.14 17.55 2.06
CA LYS A 23 5.31 18.66 2.53
C LYS A 23 4.90 18.54 4.00
N VAL A 24 4.49 17.34 4.41
CA VAL A 24 4.10 17.08 5.81
C VAL A 24 5.27 17.30 6.75
N LEU A 25 6.46 16.79 6.42
CA LEU A 25 7.64 16.97 7.27
C LEU A 25 8.07 18.44 7.37
N GLN A 26 7.90 19.23 6.31
CA GLN A 26 8.15 20.70 6.37
C GLN A 26 7.17 21.41 7.31
N GLN A 27 5.94 20.92 7.43
CA GLN A 27 4.90 21.51 8.27
C GLN A 27 4.92 21.01 9.73
N THR A 28 5.67 19.95 10.01
CA THR A 28 5.69 19.28 11.32
C THR A 28 7.12 19.12 11.87
N PRO A 29 7.85 20.21 12.11
CA PRO A 29 9.25 20.13 12.57
C PRO A 29 9.41 19.45 13.94
N SER A 30 8.33 19.37 14.73
CA SER A 30 8.31 18.66 16.02
C SER A 30 8.57 17.16 15.89
N LEU A 31 8.35 16.55 14.72
CA LEU A 31 8.62 15.13 14.46
C LEU A 31 10.12 14.79 14.46
N LYS A 32 11.01 15.80 14.39
CA LYS A 32 12.46 15.61 14.29
C LYS A 32 12.87 14.62 13.20
N ALA A 33 12.18 14.68 12.06
CA ALA A 33 12.42 13.85 10.89
C ALA A 33 12.80 14.75 9.69
N THR A 34 13.88 14.41 8.99
CA THR A 34 14.40 15.20 7.87
C THR A 34 14.72 14.31 6.69
N ILE A 35 14.26 14.68 5.49
CA ILE A 35 14.69 14.05 4.25
C ILE A 35 16.05 14.61 3.87
N LYS A 36 17.10 13.77 3.95
CA LYS A 36 18.47 14.15 3.60
C LYS A 36 18.69 14.13 2.09
N LYS A 37 18.14 13.12 1.41
CA LYS A 37 18.32 12.93 -0.03
C LYS A 37 17.12 12.19 -0.62
N VAL A 38 16.84 12.45 -1.90
CA VAL A 38 15.74 11.82 -2.66
C VAL A 38 16.29 11.21 -3.93
N CYS A 39 16.12 9.91 -4.10
CA CYS A 39 16.46 9.23 -5.35
C CYS A 39 15.27 9.24 -6.31
N ILE A 40 15.50 9.69 -7.54
CA ILE A 40 14.48 9.84 -8.59
C ILE A 40 14.96 9.23 -9.91
N LYS A 41 14.02 8.70 -10.70
CA LYS A 41 14.31 8.12 -12.02
C LYS A 41 14.48 9.19 -13.10
N ASN A 42 13.67 10.26 -13.06
CA ASN A 42 13.65 11.29 -14.10
C ASN A 42 14.08 12.66 -13.54
N PRO A 43 15.35 13.08 -13.74
CA PRO A 43 15.85 14.38 -13.24
C PRO A 43 15.26 15.59 -13.95
N GLY A 44 14.74 15.45 -15.17
CA GLY A 44 14.18 16.55 -15.95
C GLY A 44 12.77 17.01 -15.51
N LYS A 45 12.09 16.26 -14.64
CA LYS A 45 10.78 16.67 -14.13
C LYS A 45 10.95 17.75 -13.06
N GLN A 46 10.26 18.89 -13.22
CA GLN A 46 10.20 19.93 -12.18
C GLN A 46 9.52 19.40 -10.90
N ARG A 47 10.07 19.79 -9.76
CA ARG A 47 9.59 19.40 -8.43
C ARG A 47 9.62 20.58 -7.46
N PRO A 48 8.65 20.68 -6.53
CA PRO A 48 8.58 21.77 -5.57
C PRO A 48 9.53 21.55 -4.37
N ALA A 49 10.83 21.32 -4.66
CA ALA A 49 11.87 21.14 -3.65
C ALA A 49 13.25 21.55 -4.24
N PRO A 50 14.25 21.90 -3.41
CA PRO A 50 15.57 22.29 -3.88
C PRO A 50 16.24 21.22 -4.75
N ALA A 51 16.85 21.62 -5.86
CA ALA A 51 17.52 20.69 -6.79
C ALA A 51 18.61 19.84 -6.12
N ALA A 52 19.32 20.38 -5.15
CA ALA A 52 20.37 19.70 -4.39
C ALA A 52 19.85 18.50 -3.55
N LEU A 53 18.53 18.43 -3.32
CA LEU A 53 17.90 17.32 -2.62
C LEU A 53 17.87 16.04 -3.47
N PHE A 54 17.93 16.15 -4.80
CA PHE A 54 17.69 15.04 -5.72
C PHE A 54 18.98 14.42 -6.26
N THR A 55 18.94 13.10 -6.43
CA THR A 55 19.96 12.31 -7.13
C THR A 55 19.27 11.24 -8.00
N THR A 56 20.01 10.70 -8.97
CA THR A 56 19.63 9.51 -9.73
C THR A 56 20.42 8.27 -9.29
N ASP A 57 21.41 8.44 -8.42
CA ASP A 57 22.21 7.34 -7.88
C ASP A 57 21.59 6.84 -6.57
N ARG A 58 21.09 5.61 -6.59
CA ARG A 58 20.50 4.97 -5.41
C ARG A 58 21.52 4.74 -4.28
N TYR A 59 22.79 4.57 -4.61
CA TYR A 59 23.84 4.28 -3.65
C TYR A 59 24.25 5.51 -2.81
N GLU A 60 23.97 6.73 -3.28
CA GLU A 60 24.09 7.91 -2.45
C GLU A 60 23.17 7.88 -1.20
N LEU A 61 22.08 7.11 -1.25
CA LEU A 61 21.18 6.95 -0.12
C LEU A 61 21.49 5.65 0.65
N LEU A 62 21.67 4.54 -0.07
CA LEU A 62 21.83 3.22 0.55
C LEU A 62 23.15 3.05 1.30
N ASN A 63 24.19 3.79 0.91
CA ASN A 63 25.52 3.75 1.54
C ASN A 63 25.80 4.96 2.45
N ASP A 64 24.86 5.85 2.65
CA ASP A 64 25.03 7.03 3.50
C ASP A 64 24.86 6.66 4.99
N PRO A 65 25.94 6.74 5.81
CA PRO A 65 25.89 6.31 7.22
C PRO A 65 25.04 7.21 8.11
N ASP A 66 24.69 8.39 7.66
CA ASP A 66 23.82 9.31 8.42
C ASP A 66 22.33 8.98 8.21
N ILE A 67 21.97 8.29 7.13
CA ILE A 67 20.59 7.87 6.87
C ILE A 67 20.28 6.66 7.77
N ASN A 68 19.21 6.76 8.54
CA ASN A 68 18.77 5.68 9.43
C ASN A 68 17.39 5.12 9.10
N VAL A 69 16.68 5.77 8.15
CA VAL A 69 15.40 5.30 7.62
C VAL A 69 15.39 5.46 6.10
N ILE A 70 15.06 4.40 5.41
CA ILE A 70 14.74 4.45 3.98
C ILE A 70 13.23 4.45 3.82
N VAL A 71 12.71 5.41 3.06
CA VAL A 71 11.30 5.45 2.64
C VAL A 71 11.22 5.12 1.16
N GLU A 72 10.53 4.04 0.84
CA GLU A 72 10.37 3.54 -0.53
C GLU A 72 8.92 3.73 -0.99
N VAL A 73 8.73 4.51 -2.06
CA VAL A 73 7.41 4.84 -2.64
C VAL A 73 7.46 4.88 -4.18
N ILE A 74 8.21 3.95 -4.78
CA ILE A 74 8.27 3.79 -6.23
C ILE A 74 7.23 2.78 -6.74
N ASN A 75 6.99 2.74 -8.05
CA ASN A 75 5.93 1.88 -8.63
C ASN A 75 6.46 0.53 -9.16
N GLU A 76 7.78 0.36 -9.30
CA GLU A 76 8.38 -0.85 -9.87
C GLU A 76 8.70 -1.86 -8.77
N SER A 77 7.99 -2.99 -8.75
CA SER A 77 8.05 -4.01 -7.68
C SER A 77 9.47 -4.55 -7.46
N GLU A 78 10.16 -4.99 -8.51
CA GLU A 78 11.51 -5.57 -8.41
C GLU A 78 12.53 -4.54 -7.93
N ALA A 79 12.50 -3.32 -8.48
CA ALA A 79 13.40 -2.26 -8.04
C ALA A 79 13.12 -1.84 -6.58
N ALA A 80 11.86 -1.83 -6.16
CA ALA A 80 11.49 -1.58 -4.77
C ALA A 80 12.03 -2.69 -3.85
N PHE A 81 11.92 -3.95 -4.25
CA PHE A 81 12.47 -5.08 -3.49
C PHE A 81 13.98 -5.02 -3.35
N GLU A 82 14.72 -4.69 -4.44
CA GLU A 82 16.18 -4.49 -4.37
C GLU A 82 16.56 -3.38 -3.37
N ILE A 83 15.85 -2.25 -3.40
CA ILE A 83 16.08 -1.12 -2.49
C ILE A 83 15.82 -1.53 -1.05
N VAL A 84 14.65 -2.10 -0.78
CA VAL A 84 14.21 -2.49 0.57
C VAL A 84 15.13 -3.55 1.16
N SER A 85 15.44 -4.61 0.39
CA SER A 85 16.31 -5.69 0.84
C SER A 85 17.74 -5.21 1.09
N THR A 86 18.27 -4.31 0.26
CA THR A 86 19.60 -3.72 0.46
C THR A 86 19.60 -2.80 1.69
N ALA A 87 18.58 -1.97 1.87
CA ALA A 87 18.48 -1.08 3.01
C ALA A 87 18.44 -1.85 4.35
N LEU A 88 17.64 -2.91 4.43
CA LEU A 88 17.60 -3.77 5.62
C LEU A 88 18.97 -4.40 5.92
N LYS A 89 19.64 -4.96 4.89
CA LYS A 89 20.98 -5.54 5.03
C LYS A 89 22.04 -4.52 5.46
N ASN A 90 21.90 -3.27 5.06
CA ASN A 90 22.79 -2.16 5.43
C ASN A 90 22.50 -1.57 6.82
N GLY A 91 21.51 -2.09 7.54
CA GLY A 91 21.19 -1.61 8.89
C GLY A 91 20.20 -0.45 8.95
N ASN A 92 19.45 -0.20 7.90
CA ASN A 92 18.41 0.82 7.90
C ASN A 92 17.04 0.23 8.26
N ASN A 93 16.24 0.98 9.01
CA ASN A 93 14.80 0.73 9.06
C ASN A 93 14.14 1.19 7.76
N VAL A 94 13.09 0.51 7.34
CA VAL A 94 12.44 0.79 6.06
C VAL A 94 10.94 1.05 6.27
N VAL A 95 10.43 2.04 5.54
CA VAL A 95 8.99 2.28 5.36
C VAL A 95 8.66 2.16 3.89
N SER A 96 7.73 1.29 3.52
CA SER A 96 7.33 1.09 2.12
C SER A 96 5.83 1.28 1.92
N ALA A 97 5.45 1.84 0.76
CA ALA A 97 4.07 1.91 0.30
C ALA A 97 3.81 1.03 -0.95
N SER A 98 4.78 0.20 -1.35
CA SER A 98 4.71 -0.63 -2.56
C SER A 98 3.94 -1.92 -2.31
N LYS A 99 2.61 -1.87 -2.45
CA LYS A 99 1.70 -3.01 -2.21
C LYS A 99 2.10 -4.28 -2.95
N LYS A 100 2.38 -4.15 -4.24
CA LYS A 100 2.74 -5.28 -5.11
C LYS A 100 4.05 -5.92 -4.64
N MET A 101 5.08 -5.12 -4.42
CA MET A 101 6.39 -5.59 -3.93
C MET A 101 6.23 -6.36 -2.61
N ILE A 102 5.49 -5.80 -1.65
CA ILE A 102 5.26 -6.46 -0.36
C ILE A 102 4.53 -7.79 -0.56
N ALA A 103 3.46 -7.83 -1.37
CA ALA A 103 2.68 -9.04 -1.59
C ALA A 103 3.47 -10.14 -2.32
N GLU A 104 4.33 -9.78 -3.26
CA GLU A 104 5.12 -10.72 -4.05
C GLU A 104 6.32 -11.29 -3.26
N HIS A 105 6.94 -10.48 -2.38
CA HIS A 105 8.17 -10.82 -1.67
C HIS A 105 8.00 -10.91 -0.14
N LEU A 106 6.77 -11.06 0.34
CA LEU A 106 6.49 -11.05 1.78
C LEU A 106 7.31 -12.07 2.58
N PRO A 107 7.44 -13.34 2.14
CA PRO A 107 8.25 -14.33 2.85
C PRO A 107 9.71 -13.91 3.03
N GLU A 108 10.33 -13.42 1.96
CA GLU A 108 11.72 -12.96 1.94
C GLU A 108 11.91 -11.72 2.81
N LEU A 109 10.94 -10.80 2.78
CA LEU A 109 10.98 -9.57 3.58
C LEU A 109 10.87 -9.85 5.08
N LEU A 110 9.98 -10.75 5.48
CA LEU A 110 9.84 -11.18 6.88
C LEU A 110 11.12 -11.87 7.38
N GLU A 111 11.72 -12.72 6.56
CA GLU A 111 12.99 -13.37 6.89
C GLU A 111 14.13 -12.36 7.00
N LEU A 112 14.21 -11.38 6.11
CA LEU A 112 15.18 -10.29 6.20
C LEU A 112 15.03 -9.46 7.47
N GLN A 113 13.80 -9.10 7.86
CA GLN A 113 13.55 -8.42 9.13
C GLN A 113 14.09 -9.22 10.32
N ARG A 114 13.82 -10.54 10.33
CA ARG A 114 14.27 -11.43 11.40
C ARG A 114 15.79 -11.55 11.45
N GLN A 115 16.47 -11.61 10.29
CA GLN A 115 17.94 -11.76 10.20
C GLN A 115 18.69 -10.48 10.54
N THR A 116 18.14 -9.32 10.16
CA THR A 116 18.82 -8.03 10.31
C THR A 116 18.45 -7.29 11.57
N GLU A 117 17.38 -7.71 12.26
CA GLU A 117 16.78 -7.03 13.42
C GLU A 117 16.35 -5.58 13.13
N HIS A 118 16.15 -5.23 11.84
CA HIS A 118 15.65 -3.94 11.38
C HIS A 118 14.20 -4.03 10.93
N SER A 119 13.44 -2.95 11.15
CA SER A 119 12.01 -2.92 10.90
C SER A 119 11.71 -2.57 9.44
N LEU A 120 10.75 -3.30 8.85
CA LEU A 120 10.04 -2.91 7.63
C LEU A 120 8.59 -2.58 7.99
N LEU A 121 8.20 -1.33 7.84
CA LEU A 121 6.84 -0.85 8.09
C LEU A 121 6.13 -0.58 6.76
N TYR A 122 4.92 -1.10 6.60
CA TYR A 122 4.13 -0.96 5.36
C TYR A 122 2.64 -0.70 5.60
N GLU A 123 2.30 -0.08 6.72
CA GLU A 123 0.92 0.34 7.05
C GLU A 123 0.26 1.12 5.90
N ALA A 124 1.02 2.06 5.29
CA ALA A 124 0.54 2.87 4.18
C ALA A 124 0.19 2.06 2.93
N ALA A 125 0.80 0.89 2.73
CA ALA A 125 0.46 -0.02 1.65
C ALA A 125 -0.89 -0.72 1.87
N ALA A 126 -1.32 -0.90 3.13
CA ALA A 126 -2.61 -1.51 3.47
C ALA A 126 -3.78 -0.54 3.22
N CYS A 127 -3.97 0.41 4.10
CA CYS A 127 -5.13 1.30 4.12
C CYS A 127 -4.76 2.78 4.32
N ALA A 128 -3.68 3.23 3.67
CA ALA A 128 -3.16 4.60 3.74
C ALA A 128 -2.92 5.07 5.20
N SER A 129 -3.71 6.00 5.71
CA SER A 129 -3.58 6.53 7.07
C SER A 129 -4.40 5.76 8.13
N ILE A 130 -5.15 4.75 7.73
CA ILE A 130 -5.94 3.93 8.67
C ILE A 130 -5.04 2.82 9.22
N PRO A 131 -4.82 2.73 10.55
CA PRO A 131 -3.86 1.81 11.15
C PRO A 131 -4.42 0.38 11.26
N VAL A 132 -4.63 -0.29 10.13
CA VAL A 132 -5.25 -1.62 10.08
C VAL A 132 -4.30 -2.71 10.54
N ILE A 133 -3.04 -2.70 10.06
CA ILE A 133 -2.02 -3.68 10.45
C ILE A 133 -1.78 -3.57 11.95
N ARG A 134 -1.56 -2.36 12.45
CA ARG A 134 -1.34 -2.10 13.86
C ARG A 134 -2.50 -2.57 14.72
N ASN A 135 -3.74 -2.34 14.29
CA ASN A 135 -4.91 -2.85 15.02
C ASN A 135 -4.96 -4.37 15.02
N LEU A 136 -4.62 -5.04 13.91
CA LEU A 136 -4.55 -6.50 13.87
C LEU A 136 -3.52 -7.05 14.84
N GLU A 137 -2.33 -6.45 14.91
CA GLU A 137 -1.24 -6.89 15.78
C GLU A 137 -1.45 -6.56 17.27
N GLU A 138 -1.98 -5.35 17.58
CA GLU A 138 -2.08 -4.90 18.97
C GLU A 138 -3.39 -5.32 19.67
N TYR A 139 -4.51 -5.43 18.93
CA TYR A 139 -5.83 -5.68 19.54
C TYR A 139 -6.46 -7.00 19.13
N TYR A 140 -6.13 -7.52 17.95
CA TYR A 140 -6.75 -8.72 17.39
C TYR A 140 -5.79 -9.90 17.23
N ASP A 141 -4.57 -9.80 17.72
CA ASP A 141 -3.61 -10.92 17.80
C ASP A 141 -4.02 -11.90 18.90
N ASN A 142 -5.08 -12.63 18.64
CA ASN A 142 -5.62 -13.64 19.55
C ASN A 142 -6.50 -14.65 18.79
N ASP A 143 -6.75 -15.79 19.44
CA ASP A 143 -7.53 -16.90 18.87
C ASP A 143 -9.02 -16.57 18.64
N LEU A 144 -9.51 -15.46 19.14
CA LEU A 144 -10.92 -15.06 19.04
C LEU A 144 -11.23 -14.33 17.71
N LEU A 145 -10.21 -13.99 16.91
CA LEU A 145 -10.43 -13.42 15.58
C LEU A 145 -10.97 -14.49 14.63
N HIS A 146 -12.27 -14.47 14.41
CA HIS A 146 -12.95 -15.45 13.55
C HIS A 146 -13.02 -15.05 12.09
N SER A 147 -13.20 -13.77 11.80
CA SER A 147 -13.31 -13.30 10.42
C SER A 147 -12.90 -11.84 10.28
N ILE A 148 -12.38 -11.53 9.10
CA ILE A 148 -12.20 -10.16 8.63
C ILE A 148 -12.95 -9.99 7.32
N LYS A 149 -13.53 -8.82 7.13
CA LYS A 149 -14.27 -8.44 5.93
C LYS A 149 -14.07 -6.96 5.67
N ALA A 150 -13.66 -6.59 4.45
CA ALA A 150 -13.35 -5.21 4.13
C ALA A 150 -13.58 -4.86 2.66
N ILE A 151 -13.82 -3.58 2.39
CA ILE A 151 -13.73 -2.95 1.07
C ILE A 151 -12.38 -2.24 1.04
N VAL A 152 -11.39 -2.84 0.36
CA VAL A 152 -10.00 -2.40 0.42
C VAL A 152 -9.54 -1.57 -0.79
N ASN A 153 -10.42 -1.33 -1.75
CA ASN A 153 -10.12 -0.53 -2.95
C ASN A 153 -11.14 0.60 -3.12
N GLY A 154 -10.67 1.85 -3.10
CA GLY A 154 -11.50 3.05 -3.20
C GLY A 154 -12.07 3.27 -4.59
N SER A 155 -11.28 3.02 -5.64
CA SER A 155 -11.67 3.21 -7.05
C SER A 155 -12.88 2.34 -7.40
N THR A 156 -12.81 1.05 -7.11
CA THR A 156 -13.90 0.10 -7.36
C THR A 156 -15.13 0.40 -6.52
N ASN A 157 -14.94 0.81 -5.25
CA ASN A 157 -16.06 1.20 -4.42
C ASN A 157 -16.78 2.45 -4.96
N TYR A 158 -16.03 3.44 -5.47
CA TYR A 158 -16.59 4.62 -6.12
C TYR A 158 -17.40 4.24 -7.36
N ILE A 159 -16.79 3.47 -8.29
CA ILE A 159 -17.41 3.04 -9.55
C ILE A 159 -18.74 2.32 -9.27
N LEU A 160 -18.71 1.27 -8.44
CA LEU A 160 -19.91 0.52 -8.09
C LEU A 160 -20.97 1.40 -7.42
N THR A 161 -20.57 2.30 -6.52
CA THR A 161 -21.52 3.23 -5.88
C THR A 161 -22.22 4.11 -6.90
N LYS A 162 -21.50 4.64 -7.90
CA LYS A 162 -22.06 5.47 -8.96
C LYS A 162 -22.99 4.71 -9.90
N MET A 163 -22.65 3.46 -10.21
CA MET A 163 -23.54 2.59 -11.00
C MET A 163 -24.90 2.39 -10.31
N PHE A 164 -24.92 2.24 -8.99
CA PHE A 164 -26.15 2.07 -8.21
C PHE A 164 -26.90 3.40 -7.97
N ALA A 165 -26.20 4.41 -7.44
CA ALA A 165 -26.85 5.66 -7.02
C ALA A 165 -27.28 6.54 -8.20
N ASP A 166 -26.40 6.67 -9.19
CA ASP A 166 -26.59 7.60 -10.32
C ASP A 166 -27.04 6.86 -11.61
N LYS A 167 -27.20 5.52 -11.52
CA LYS A 167 -27.59 4.62 -12.63
C LYS A 167 -26.67 4.75 -13.85
N LEU A 168 -25.39 5.05 -13.63
CA LEU A 168 -24.37 5.10 -14.66
C LEU A 168 -24.01 3.69 -15.14
N ASP A 169 -23.65 3.54 -16.39
CA ASP A 169 -22.97 2.33 -16.83
C ASP A 169 -21.53 2.28 -16.31
N PHE A 170 -20.89 1.12 -16.43
CA PHE A 170 -19.53 0.92 -15.92
C PHE A 170 -18.52 1.91 -16.52
N GLN A 171 -18.59 2.16 -17.84
CA GLN A 171 -17.65 3.05 -18.52
C GLN A 171 -17.83 4.50 -18.10
N GLN A 172 -19.07 4.95 -17.96
CA GLN A 172 -19.39 6.29 -17.46
C GLN A 172 -18.89 6.50 -16.04
N ALA A 173 -19.13 5.54 -15.15
CA ALA A 173 -18.68 5.59 -13.75
C ALA A 173 -17.14 5.56 -13.65
N LEU A 174 -16.47 4.75 -14.48
CA LEU A 174 -15.01 4.69 -14.56
C LEU A 174 -14.42 6.02 -15.05
N LEU A 175 -14.97 6.59 -16.14
CA LEU A 175 -14.50 7.88 -16.66
C LEU A 175 -14.64 8.99 -15.61
N GLN A 176 -15.75 9.01 -14.88
CA GLN A 176 -15.95 9.95 -13.78
C GLN A 176 -14.93 9.75 -12.66
N ALA A 177 -14.64 8.49 -12.29
CA ALA A 177 -13.61 8.16 -11.30
C ALA A 177 -12.22 8.68 -11.72
N GLN A 178 -11.88 8.54 -13.01
CA GLN A 178 -10.61 9.03 -13.57
C GLN A 178 -10.54 10.57 -13.55
N GLN A 179 -11.61 11.25 -13.96
CA GLN A 179 -11.68 12.72 -13.94
C GLN A 179 -11.53 13.32 -12.55
N LEU A 180 -12.04 12.63 -11.53
CA LEU A 180 -11.96 13.04 -10.13
C LEU A 180 -10.69 12.54 -9.42
N GLY A 181 -9.83 11.77 -10.10
CA GLY A 181 -8.59 11.25 -9.55
C GLY A 181 -8.74 10.05 -8.61
N PHE A 182 -9.91 9.39 -8.59
CA PHE A 182 -10.11 8.14 -7.85
C PHE A 182 -9.54 6.92 -8.60
N ALA A 183 -9.45 6.98 -9.93
CA ALA A 183 -8.84 5.95 -10.75
C ALA A 183 -7.75 6.57 -11.65
N GLU A 184 -6.68 5.83 -11.89
CA GLU A 184 -5.63 6.19 -12.83
C GLU A 184 -6.08 6.01 -14.28
N SER A 185 -5.30 6.50 -15.25
CA SER A 185 -5.57 6.32 -16.68
C SER A 185 -5.58 4.85 -17.09
N ASP A 186 -4.73 4.03 -16.49
CA ASP A 186 -4.82 2.57 -16.56
C ASP A 186 -5.39 2.01 -15.24
N PRO A 187 -6.70 1.69 -15.20
CA PRO A 187 -7.37 1.22 -13.99
C PRO A 187 -7.28 -0.29 -13.80
N THR A 188 -6.52 -1.01 -14.62
CA THR A 188 -6.52 -2.48 -14.71
C THR A 188 -6.29 -3.15 -13.37
N LEU A 189 -5.34 -2.67 -12.58
CA LEU A 189 -5.04 -3.24 -11.26
C LEU A 189 -6.22 -3.12 -10.29
N ASP A 190 -6.94 -2.01 -10.35
CA ASP A 190 -8.11 -1.77 -9.51
C ASP A 190 -9.31 -2.61 -9.97
N VAL A 191 -9.73 -2.41 -11.24
CA VAL A 191 -11.00 -2.98 -11.74
C VAL A 191 -10.95 -4.50 -11.89
N ASN A 192 -9.76 -5.08 -12.12
CA ASN A 192 -9.58 -6.54 -12.16
C ASN A 192 -9.37 -7.16 -10.76
N GLY A 193 -9.27 -6.34 -9.69
CA GLY A 193 -9.17 -6.81 -8.31
C GLY A 193 -7.75 -7.10 -7.80
N PHE A 194 -6.71 -6.90 -8.61
CA PHE A 194 -5.32 -7.19 -8.21
C PHE A 194 -4.84 -6.33 -7.03
N ASP A 195 -5.20 -5.04 -6.98
CA ASP A 195 -4.87 -4.17 -5.84
C ASP A 195 -5.47 -4.71 -4.52
N ALA A 196 -6.73 -5.18 -4.59
CA ALA A 196 -7.40 -5.77 -3.43
C ALA A 196 -6.71 -7.07 -2.98
N VAL A 197 -6.33 -7.95 -3.92
CA VAL A 197 -5.61 -9.21 -3.62
C VAL A 197 -4.26 -8.93 -2.99
N ASN A 198 -3.46 -8.01 -3.56
CA ASN A 198 -2.16 -7.67 -3.01
C ASN A 198 -2.25 -7.18 -1.56
N LYS A 199 -3.20 -6.30 -1.26
CA LYS A 199 -3.46 -5.86 0.12
C LYS A 199 -3.92 -7.01 1.02
N TRP A 200 -4.78 -7.88 0.50
CA TRP A 200 -5.32 -8.98 1.27
C TRP A 200 -4.26 -10.00 1.68
N THR A 201 -3.24 -10.22 0.82
CA THR A 201 -2.13 -11.14 1.08
C THR A 201 -1.43 -10.82 2.40
N PHE A 202 -1.00 -9.57 2.59
CA PHE A 202 -0.30 -9.23 3.83
C PHE A 202 -1.25 -8.97 5.01
N LEU A 203 -2.51 -8.59 4.78
CA LEU A 203 -3.49 -8.52 5.86
C LEU A 203 -3.80 -9.90 6.46
N LEU A 204 -3.81 -10.97 5.66
CA LEU A 204 -3.94 -12.35 6.14
C LEU A 204 -2.78 -12.75 7.05
N THR A 205 -1.57 -12.29 6.74
CA THR A 205 -0.39 -12.56 7.57
C THR A 205 -0.53 -11.93 8.94
N HIS A 206 -0.95 -10.66 9.01
CA HIS A 206 -1.13 -9.97 10.29
C HIS A 206 -2.37 -10.43 11.08
N ALA A 207 -3.41 -10.88 10.38
CA ALA A 207 -4.64 -11.34 11.03
C ALA A 207 -4.58 -12.79 11.53
N TYR A 208 -3.89 -13.67 10.80
CA TYR A 208 -3.94 -15.12 11.05
C TYR A 208 -2.56 -15.80 11.01
N GLY A 209 -1.48 -15.06 10.83
CA GLY A 209 -0.13 -15.64 10.65
C GLY A 209 0.04 -16.41 9.33
N ILE A 210 -0.85 -16.23 8.36
CA ILE A 210 -0.82 -16.97 7.09
C ILE A 210 -0.05 -16.18 6.04
N VAL A 211 1.10 -16.70 5.63
CA VAL A 211 1.85 -16.15 4.50
C VAL A 211 1.25 -16.71 3.21
N ALA A 212 0.33 -15.94 2.62
CA ALA A 212 -0.33 -16.31 1.37
C ALA A 212 0.40 -15.69 0.17
N HIS A 213 0.40 -16.39 -0.97
CA HIS A 213 0.80 -15.81 -2.25
C HIS A 213 -0.45 -15.28 -2.97
N PRO A 214 -0.39 -14.14 -3.70
CA PRO A 214 -1.55 -13.59 -4.43
C PRO A 214 -2.26 -14.62 -5.31
N GLY A 215 -1.51 -15.51 -5.98
CA GLY A 215 -2.05 -16.59 -6.82
C GLY A 215 -2.86 -17.67 -6.08
N ASN A 216 -2.81 -17.71 -4.76
CA ASN A 216 -3.58 -18.66 -3.94
C ASN A 216 -4.90 -18.08 -3.44
N ILE A 217 -5.17 -16.82 -3.72
CA ILE A 217 -6.40 -16.13 -3.32
C ILE A 217 -7.38 -16.15 -4.50
N VAL A 218 -8.57 -16.68 -4.27
CA VAL A 218 -9.65 -16.64 -5.28
C VAL A 218 -10.25 -15.24 -5.30
N PHE A 219 -10.24 -14.60 -6.46
CA PHE A 219 -10.78 -13.25 -6.60
C PHE A 219 -11.41 -13.01 -7.98
N ASN A 220 -12.24 -11.98 -8.03
CA ASN A 220 -12.81 -11.45 -9.26
C ASN A 220 -12.72 -9.91 -9.23
N GLY A 221 -12.63 -9.31 -10.40
CA GLY A 221 -12.77 -7.88 -10.56
C GLY A 221 -14.23 -7.45 -10.72
N ILE A 222 -14.42 -6.17 -11.05
CA ILE A 222 -15.74 -5.55 -11.23
C ILE A 222 -16.08 -5.26 -12.71
N GLN A 223 -15.17 -5.55 -13.63
CA GLN A 223 -15.29 -5.19 -15.03
C GLN A 223 -16.48 -5.85 -15.75
N ASN A 224 -17.00 -6.94 -15.19
CA ASN A 224 -18.14 -7.68 -15.74
C ASN A 224 -19.47 -7.32 -15.05
N ILE A 225 -19.48 -6.41 -14.08
CA ILE A 225 -20.69 -5.94 -13.42
C ILE A 225 -21.38 -4.93 -14.33
N GLY A 226 -22.61 -5.24 -14.73
CA GLY A 226 -23.41 -4.42 -15.63
C GLY A 226 -24.63 -3.79 -14.96
N GLN A 227 -25.36 -3.01 -15.74
CA GLN A 227 -26.59 -2.36 -15.27
C GLN A 227 -27.68 -3.39 -14.89
N PHE A 228 -27.69 -4.56 -15.54
CA PHE A 228 -28.60 -5.64 -15.19
C PHE A 228 -28.35 -6.14 -13.76
N ASP A 229 -27.07 -6.34 -13.40
CA ASP A 229 -26.69 -6.79 -12.04
C ASP A 229 -27.08 -5.76 -10.99
N ALA A 230 -26.82 -4.47 -11.31
CA ALA A 230 -27.18 -3.35 -10.42
C ALA A 230 -28.70 -3.31 -10.20
N THR A 231 -29.50 -3.44 -11.26
CA THR A 231 -30.96 -3.44 -11.16
C THR A 231 -31.47 -4.63 -10.36
N ALA A 232 -31.01 -5.84 -10.67
CA ALA A 232 -31.41 -7.07 -9.96
C ALA A 232 -31.05 -7.06 -8.48
N ALA A 233 -29.93 -6.43 -8.12
CA ALA A 233 -29.55 -6.25 -6.72
C ALA A 233 -30.46 -5.22 -6.03
N ALA A 234 -30.73 -4.07 -6.67
CA ALA A 234 -31.59 -3.03 -6.13
C ALA A 234 -33.02 -3.52 -5.87
N GLU A 235 -33.60 -4.34 -6.75
CA GLU A 235 -34.91 -4.99 -6.55
C GLU A 235 -34.96 -5.86 -5.29
N LYS A 236 -33.81 -6.38 -4.85
CA LYS A 236 -33.67 -7.17 -3.64
C LYS A 236 -33.18 -6.35 -2.44
N HIS A 237 -33.09 -5.04 -2.56
CA HIS A 237 -32.54 -4.12 -1.55
C HIS A 237 -31.08 -4.43 -1.18
N TYR A 238 -30.26 -4.82 -2.15
CA TYR A 238 -28.81 -5.05 -2.01
C TYR A 238 -28.01 -4.10 -2.85
N ASP A 239 -26.80 -3.79 -2.38
CA ASP A 239 -25.73 -3.16 -3.15
C ASP A 239 -24.65 -4.18 -3.50
N ILE A 240 -24.05 -4.05 -4.70
CA ILE A 240 -22.87 -4.84 -5.06
C ILE A 240 -21.62 -4.06 -4.66
N LYS A 241 -20.68 -4.74 -4.00
CA LYS A 241 -19.37 -4.20 -3.58
C LYS A 241 -18.26 -5.21 -3.85
N LEU A 242 -17.05 -4.73 -4.15
CA LEU A 242 -15.86 -5.57 -4.13
C LEU A 242 -15.41 -5.76 -2.68
N VAL A 243 -15.66 -6.94 -2.15
CA VAL A 243 -15.40 -7.26 -0.74
C VAL A 243 -14.33 -8.33 -0.64
N ALA A 244 -13.25 -8.04 0.09
CA ALA A 244 -12.30 -9.04 0.54
C ALA A 244 -12.79 -9.66 1.86
N GLN A 245 -12.71 -10.97 1.97
CA GLN A 245 -13.15 -11.70 3.16
C GLN A 245 -12.25 -12.88 3.45
N ALA A 246 -11.91 -13.06 4.73
CA ALA A 246 -11.33 -14.29 5.25
C ALA A 246 -12.09 -14.73 6.50
N LYS A 247 -12.20 -16.04 6.70
CA LYS A 247 -12.92 -16.62 7.84
C LYS A 247 -12.21 -17.88 8.32
N LYS A 248 -11.93 -17.94 9.62
CA LYS A 248 -11.42 -19.15 10.28
C LYS A 248 -12.51 -20.22 10.28
N LEU A 249 -12.20 -21.37 9.74
CA LEU A 249 -13.11 -22.53 9.69
C LEU A 249 -12.98 -23.35 10.98
N ASN A 250 -13.97 -24.22 11.25
CA ASN A 250 -13.97 -25.08 12.44
C ASN A 250 -12.76 -26.03 12.52
N ASN A 251 -12.12 -26.32 11.39
CA ASN A 251 -10.91 -27.14 11.31
C ASN A 251 -9.60 -26.33 11.43
N GLY A 252 -9.68 -25.05 11.78
CA GLY A 252 -8.53 -24.14 11.94
C GLY A 252 -7.96 -23.56 10.64
N LYS A 253 -8.50 -23.94 9.46
CA LYS A 253 -8.13 -23.31 8.18
C LYS A 253 -8.82 -21.94 8.02
N VAL A 254 -8.22 -21.08 7.21
CA VAL A 254 -8.77 -19.79 6.79
C VAL A 254 -9.03 -19.82 5.28
#